data_e00784032e2e08d1bf77afe159172620
#
_entry.id   e00784032e2e08d1bf77afe159172620
#
_cell.length_a   1.000
_cell.length_b   1.000
_cell.length_c   1.000
_cell.angle_alpha   90.00
_cell.angle_beta   90.00
_cell.angle_gamma   90.00
#
_symmetry.space_group_name_H-M   'P 1'
#
loop_
_entity.id
_entity.type
_entity.pdbx_description
1 polymer ?
#
loop_
_entity_poly.entity_id
_entity_poly.type
_entity_poly.pdbx_seq_one_letter_code
_entity_poly.pdbx_strand_id
1 'polypeptide(L)'
;MFAPIIVKRRSKDEAEKPFWISYADRMTALMVLFLVVMSVALLAVTRTVSQIEQEKAQRQEDIAKLLDEVEQAADRYPGVKVDRDRDIIDFGDKAHFDKGRYSLNPDQDRLLRAFVPEVLAIARNDLGRKWLKQIVVEGFASPEGDYLYNLNLSLERSQRVLCTLFAPPYSDEKSMTPAELEQVRDLFLVGGYSFNATKYDAATRSYDESRRVELRLEFLGIGEARPPAPVLASGNFGKCALRG
;
A
#
# COMPACT_ATOMS: atom_id res chain seq x y z
N MET A 1 16.12 -85.89 -66.90
CA MET A 1 15.07 -85.10 -66.28
C MET A 1 15.65 -84.27 -65.14
N PHE A 2 15.95 -83.04 -65.39
CA PHE A 2 16.51 -82.17 -64.37
C PHE A 2 15.37 -81.16 -63.92
N ALA A 3 15.07 -81.21 -62.62
CA ALA A 3 14.07 -80.27 -62.02
C ALA A 3 14.76 -78.92 -61.69
N PRO A 4 14.15 -77.79 -61.99
CA PRO A 4 14.77 -76.50 -61.67
C PRO A 4 14.60 -76.15 -60.18
N ILE A 5 15.64 -75.74 -59.51
CA ILE A 5 15.71 -75.26 -58.16
C ILE A 5 15.18 -73.82 -58.19
N ILE A 6 13.99 -73.55 -57.61
CA ILE A 6 13.42 -72.20 -57.41
C ILE A 6 14.08 -71.66 -56.17
N VAL A 7 15.00 -70.73 -56.33
CA VAL A 7 15.59 -69.95 -55.24
C VAL A 7 14.64 -68.77 -54.94
N LYS A 8 13.86 -68.89 -53.84
CA LYS A 8 13.02 -67.83 -53.34
C LYS A 8 13.90 -66.67 -52.83
N ARG A 9 13.94 -65.57 -53.58
CA ARG A 9 14.59 -64.31 -53.17
C ARG A 9 13.87 -63.78 -51.94
N ARG A 10 14.53 -63.85 -50.78
CA ARG A 10 14.06 -63.16 -49.55
C ARG A 10 14.18 -61.64 -49.77
N SER A 11 13.03 -61.00 -49.85
CA SER A 11 13.06 -59.52 -50.01
C SER A 11 13.68 -58.88 -48.79
N LYS A 12 14.64 -58.00 -48.97
CA LYS A 12 15.31 -57.21 -47.93
C LYS A 12 14.34 -56.24 -47.17
N ASP A 13 13.14 -56.03 -47.71
CA ASP A 13 12.14 -55.10 -47.16
C ASP A 13 11.42 -55.61 -45.90
N GLU A 14 11.45 -56.93 -45.62
CA GLU A 14 10.77 -57.45 -44.42
C GLU A 14 11.57 -57.31 -43.12
N ALA A 15 12.90 -57.06 -43.19
CA ALA A 15 13.75 -56.95 -42.03
C ALA A 15 13.77 -55.49 -41.45
N GLU A 16 13.44 -54.49 -42.25
CA GLU A 16 13.44 -53.09 -41.80
C GLU A 16 12.10 -52.63 -41.18
N LYS A 17 11.01 -53.26 -41.55
CA LYS A 17 9.65 -52.92 -41.01
C LYS A 17 9.52 -53.04 -39.51
N PRO A 18 10.03 -54.03 -38.80
CA PRO A 18 9.93 -54.14 -37.34
C PRO A 18 10.67 -53.05 -36.61
N PHE A 19 11.77 -52.55 -37.16
CA PHE A 19 12.61 -51.53 -36.53
C PHE A 19 11.93 -50.16 -36.57
N TRP A 20 11.35 -49.74 -37.68
CA TRP A 20 10.64 -48.49 -37.85
C TRP A 20 9.36 -48.42 -37.01
N ILE A 21 8.62 -49.52 -36.90
CA ILE A 21 7.44 -49.64 -36.07
C ILE A 21 7.79 -49.45 -34.58
N SER A 22 8.87 -50.12 -34.12
CA SER A 22 9.34 -49.99 -32.73
C SER A 22 9.85 -48.59 -32.40
N TYR A 23 10.48 -47.91 -33.37
CA TYR A 23 10.95 -46.52 -33.19
C TYR A 23 9.79 -45.55 -33.15
N ALA A 24 8.80 -45.66 -34.07
CA ALA A 24 7.60 -44.83 -34.09
C ALA A 24 6.80 -44.98 -32.81
N ASP A 25 6.65 -46.19 -32.28
CA ASP A 25 5.91 -46.47 -31.04
C ASP A 25 6.58 -45.79 -29.83
N ARG A 26 7.91 -45.87 -29.72
CA ARG A 26 8.67 -45.20 -28.66
C ARG A 26 8.58 -43.67 -28.77
N MET A 27 8.63 -43.09 -29.97
CA MET A 27 8.51 -41.67 -30.20
C MET A 27 7.07 -41.19 -29.85
N THR A 28 6.06 -41.96 -30.23
CA THR A 28 4.66 -41.65 -29.89
C THR A 28 4.43 -41.71 -28.40
N ALA A 29 4.97 -42.73 -27.70
CA ALA A 29 4.88 -42.83 -26.25
C ALA A 29 5.54 -41.63 -25.54
N LEU A 30 6.74 -41.21 -26.00
CA LEU A 30 7.41 -40.01 -25.45
C LEU A 30 6.63 -38.73 -25.73
N MET A 31 6.03 -38.58 -26.91
CA MET A 31 5.18 -37.42 -27.24
C MET A 31 3.95 -37.37 -26.37
N VAL A 32 3.24 -38.50 -26.15
CA VAL A 32 2.09 -38.57 -25.27
C VAL A 32 2.48 -38.23 -23.82
N LEU A 33 3.61 -38.80 -23.34
CA LEU A 33 4.12 -38.47 -22.00
C LEU A 33 4.40 -36.96 -21.86
N PHE A 34 5.06 -36.36 -22.84
CA PHE A 34 5.32 -34.93 -22.85
C PHE A 34 4.05 -34.10 -22.83
N LEU A 35 3.05 -34.46 -23.65
CA LEU A 35 1.76 -33.75 -23.68
C LEU A 35 1.03 -33.86 -22.34
N VAL A 36 1.06 -35.03 -21.69
CA VAL A 36 0.47 -35.21 -20.36
C VAL A 36 1.17 -34.34 -19.32
N VAL A 37 2.52 -34.36 -19.28
CA VAL A 37 3.30 -33.52 -18.35
C VAL A 37 3.02 -32.04 -18.59
N MET A 38 3.02 -31.60 -19.85
CA MET A 38 2.71 -30.21 -20.20
C MET A 38 1.28 -29.80 -19.80
N SER A 39 0.30 -30.70 -20.00
CA SER A 39 -1.08 -30.43 -19.61
C SER A 39 -1.22 -30.28 -18.09
N VAL A 40 -0.57 -31.16 -17.31
CA VAL A 40 -0.55 -31.05 -15.84
C VAL A 40 0.13 -29.77 -15.38
N ALA A 41 1.27 -29.42 -15.98
CA ALA A 41 2.00 -28.19 -15.66
C ALA A 41 1.16 -26.93 -15.96
N LEU A 42 0.49 -26.89 -17.13
CA LEU A 42 -0.40 -25.78 -17.49
C LEU A 42 -1.58 -25.66 -16.51
N LEU A 43 -2.21 -26.79 -16.12
CA LEU A 43 -3.29 -26.76 -15.13
C LEU A 43 -2.80 -26.25 -13.77
N ALA A 44 -1.62 -26.63 -13.33
CA ALA A 44 -1.03 -26.15 -12.08
C ALA A 44 -0.80 -24.64 -12.12
N VAL A 45 -0.18 -24.14 -13.20
CA VAL A 45 0.06 -22.70 -13.40
C VAL A 45 -1.26 -21.92 -13.44
N THR A 46 -2.24 -22.38 -14.21
CA THR A 46 -3.54 -21.71 -14.32
C THR A 46 -4.24 -21.59 -12.97
N ARG A 47 -4.20 -22.65 -12.15
CA ARG A 47 -4.78 -22.62 -10.80
C ARG A 47 -4.08 -21.62 -9.89
N THR A 48 -2.74 -21.58 -9.92
CA THR A 48 -1.96 -20.63 -9.11
C THR A 48 -2.24 -19.18 -9.52
N VAL A 49 -2.29 -18.90 -10.83
CA VAL A 49 -2.62 -17.56 -11.34
C VAL A 49 -4.02 -17.14 -10.92
N SER A 50 -5.02 -18.03 -11.05
CA SER A 50 -6.39 -17.73 -10.64
C SER A 50 -6.51 -17.44 -9.13
N GLN A 51 -5.79 -18.18 -8.28
CA GLN A 51 -5.74 -17.91 -6.84
C GLN A 51 -5.16 -16.53 -6.53
N ILE A 52 -4.03 -16.19 -7.15
CA ILE A 52 -3.39 -14.86 -6.96
C ILE A 52 -4.33 -13.73 -7.41
N GLU A 53 -5.04 -13.91 -8.53
CA GLU A 53 -6.00 -12.92 -9.01
C GLU A 53 -7.18 -12.75 -8.06
N GLN A 54 -7.70 -13.84 -7.49
CA GLN A 54 -8.76 -13.80 -6.48
C GLN A 54 -8.29 -13.09 -5.20
N GLU A 55 -7.08 -13.38 -4.71
CA GLU A 55 -6.51 -12.71 -3.54
C GLU A 55 -6.31 -11.20 -3.79
N LYS A 56 -5.87 -10.81 -4.99
CA LYS A 56 -5.76 -9.39 -5.38
C LYS A 56 -7.11 -8.70 -5.38
N ALA A 57 -8.11 -9.32 -6.01
CA ALA A 57 -9.46 -8.77 -6.07
C ALA A 57 -10.07 -8.61 -4.67
N GLN A 58 -9.92 -9.62 -3.80
CA GLN A 58 -10.40 -9.56 -2.42
C GLN A 58 -9.68 -8.47 -1.62
N ARG A 59 -8.35 -8.33 -1.78
CA ARG A 59 -7.59 -7.26 -1.14
C ARG A 59 -8.09 -5.87 -1.58
N GLN A 60 -8.32 -5.67 -2.87
CA GLN A 60 -8.82 -4.39 -3.38
C GLN A 60 -10.21 -4.07 -2.81
N GLU A 61 -11.10 -5.06 -2.74
CA GLU A 61 -12.42 -4.91 -2.14
C GLU A 61 -12.34 -4.58 -0.63
N ASP A 62 -11.50 -5.27 0.11
CA ASP A 62 -11.28 -5.04 1.53
C ASP A 62 -10.73 -3.61 1.79
N ILE A 63 -9.77 -3.15 0.98
CA ILE A 63 -9.21 -1.79 1.08
C ILE A 63 -10.27 -0.75 0.70
N ALA A 64 -11.08 -1.00 -0.33
CA ALA A 64 -12.16 -0.09 -0.70
C ALA A 64 -13.16 0.08 0.44
N LYS A 65 -13.56 -1.01 1.13
CA LYS A 65 -14.42 -0.95 2.32
C LYS A 65 -13.80 -0.16 3.46
N LEU A 66 -12.48 -0.33 3.67
CA LEU A 66 -11.76 0.42 4.70
C LEU A 66 -11.72 1.91 4.37
N LEU A 67 -11.50 2.27 3.11
CA LEU A 67 -11.56 3.67 2.66
C LEU A 67 -12.98 4.24 2.76
N ASP A 68 -14.04 3.44 2.53
CA ASP A 68 -15.43 3.84 2.77
C ASP A 68 -15.66 4.22 4.24
N GLU A 69 -15.13 3.45 5.20
CA GLU A 69 -15.21 3.77 6.62
C GLU A 69 -14.46 5.05 6.98
N VAL A 70 -13.27 5.25 6.39
CA VAL A 70 -12.49 6.49 6.58
C VAL A 70 -13.22 7.70 6.00
N GLU A 71 -13.85 7.57 4.83
CA GLU A 71 -14.64 8.64 4.22
C GLU A 71 -15.88 8.98 5.05
N GLN A 72 -16.60 7.98 5.55
CA GLN A 72 -17.72 8.19 6.48
C GLN A 72 -17.28 8.90 7.78
N ALA A 73 -16.07 8.59 8.26
CA ALA A 73 -15.49 9.33 9.38
C ALA A 73 -15.17 10.78 8.99
N ALA A 74 -14.58 11.00 7.81
CA ALA A 74 -14.22 12.32 7.30
C ALA A 74 -15.44 13.22 7.05
N ASP A 75 -16.56 12.67 6.60
CA ASP A 75 -17.82 13.41 6.35
C ASP A 75 -18.35 14.17 7.57
N ARG A 76 -17.98 13.74 8.78
CA ARG A 76 -18.33 14.43 10.02
C ARG A 76 -17.51 15.70 10.27
N TYR A 77 -16.43 15.88 9.52
CA TYR A 77 -15.49 16.99 9.68
C TYR A 77 -15.44 17.85 8.41
N PRO A 78 -16.17 18.96 8.35
CA PRO A 78 -16.23 19.80 7.15
C PRO A 78 -14.84 20.25 6.71
N GLY A 79 -14.50 19.96 5.44
CA GLY A 79 -13.21 20.29 4.83
C GLY A 79 -12.22 19.12 4.79
N VAL A 80 -12.45 18.03 5.52
CA VAL A 80 -11.67 16.79 5.40
C VAL A 80 -12.19 15.98 4.21
N LYS A 81 -11.32 15.51 3.35
CA LYS A 81 -11.64 14.71 2.16
C LYS A 81 -10.73 13.51 2.05
N VAL A 82 -11.23 12.43 1.47
CA VAL A 82 -10.45 11.23 1.16
C VAL A 82 -10.22 11.17 -0.35
N ASP A 83 -8.95 11.14 -0.74
CA ASP A 83 -8.52 10.88 -2.12
C ASP A 83 -8.22 9.39 -2.22
N ARG A 84 -9.14 8.63 -2.83
CA ARG A 84 -9.06 7.17 -2.95
C ARG A 84 -8.01 6.70 -3.94
N ASP A 85 -7.68 7.53 -4.92
CA ASP A 85 -6.68 7.15 -5.95
C ASP A 85 -5.26 7.22 -5.39
N ARG A 86 -5.06 8.06 -4.37
CA ARG A 86 -3.77 8.25 -3.72
C ARG A 86 -3.71 7.71 -2.30
N ASP A 87 -4.82 7.15 -1.79
CA ASP A 87 -4.97 6.69 -0.39
C ASP A 87 -4.65 7.79 0.64
N ILE A 88 -5.13 9.01 0.40
CA ILE A 88 -4.78 10.19 1.19
C ILE A 88 -6.01 10.78 1.86
N ILE A 89 -5.86 11.21 3.10
CA ILE A 89 -6.78 12.09 3.82
C ILE A 89 -6.23 13.50 3.72
N ASP A 90 -6.93 14.36 2.99
CA ASP A 90 -6.62 15.79 2.80
C ASP A 90 -7.53 16.62 3.73
N PHE A 91 -6.94 17.45 4.54
CA PHE A 91 -7.67 18.34 5.46
C PHE A 91 -8.07 19.68 4.82
N GLY A 92 -7.73 19.89 3.54
CA GLY A 92 -7.99 21.14 2.84
C GLY A 92 -7.46 22.34 3.62
N ASP A 93 -8.26 23.42 3.66
CA ASP A 93 -7.91 24.65 4.39
C ASP A 93 -7.79 24.45 5.91
N LYS A 94 -8.29 23.31 6.43
CA LYS A 94 -8.30 23.02 7.88
C LYS A 94 -6.95 22.57 8.43
N ALA A 95 -6.00 22.19 7.59
CA ALA A 95 -4.62 21.89 8.00
C ALA A 95 -3.61 22.67 7.15
N HIS A 96 -3.90 23.92 6.91
CA HIS A 96 -3.09 24.86 6.15
C HIS A 96 -2.15 25.63 7.06
N PHE A 97 -0.95 25.89 6.58
CA PHE A 97 0.08 26.63 7.32
C PHE A 97 0.34 28.01 6.71
N ASP A 98 0.60 28.98 7.56
CA ASP A 98 1.10 30.26 7.14
C ASP A 98 2.46 30.14 6.42
N LYS A 99 2.80 31.13 5.61
CA LYS A 99 4.08 31.19 4.90
C LYS A 99 5.25 31.18 5.89
N GLY A 100 6.18 30.26 5.68
CA GLY A 100 7.37 30.09 6.53
C GLY A 100 7.05 29.60 7.95
N ARG A 101 5.83 29.14 8.24
CA ARG A 101 5.44 28.67 9.57
C ARG A 101 5.05 27.18 9.54
N TYR A 102 5.23 26.54 10.69
CA TYR A 102 4.83 25.17 11.00
C TYR A 102 3.86 25.09 12.20
N SER A 103 3.43 26.22 12.75
CA SER A 103 2.45 26.25 13.83
C SER A 103 1.03 26.03 13.29
N LEU A 104 0.25 25.24 14.00
CA LEU A 104 -1.17 25.10 13.78
C LEU A 104 -1.92 26.09 14.69
N ASN A 105 -3.10 26.51 14.28
CA ASN A 105 -4.00 27.27 15.13
C ASN A 105 -4.82 26.33 16.04
N PRO A 106 -5.46 26.83 17.11
CA PRO A 106 -6.22 25.99 18.04
C PRO A 106 -7.34 25.16 17.39
N ASP A 107 -7.98 25.66 16.34
CA ASP A 107 -9.06 24.93 15.66
C ASP A 107 -8.53 23.77 14.83
N GLN A 108 -7.36 23.95 14.22
CA GLN A 108 -6.62 22.90 13.52
C GLN A 108 -6.12 21.81 14.49
N ASP A 109 -5.60 22.20 15.64
CA ASP A 109 -5.20 21.27 16.71
C ASP A 109 -6.41 20.44 17.19
N ARG A 110 -7.57 21.08 17.42
CA ARG A 110 -8.82 20.43 17.82
C ARG A 110 -9.30 19.43 16.78
N LEU A 111 -9.29 19.86 15.51
CA LEU A 111 -9.67 18.98 14.40
C LEU A 111 -8.84 17.70 14.38
N LEU A 112 -7.52 17.82 14.45
CA LEU A 112 -6.60 16.66 14.42
C LEU A 112 -6.85 15.73 15.62
N ARG A 113 -7.01 16.28 16.83
CA ARG A 113 -7.27 15.49 18.04
C ARG A 113 -8.65 14.85 18.06
N ALA A 114 -9.63 15.42 17.37
CA ALA A 114 -10.96 14.82 17.24
C ALA A 114 -11.00 13.74 16.16
N PHE A 115 -10.35 13.98 15.02
CA PHE A 115 -10.41 13.10 13.86
C PHE A 115 -9.48 11.89 13.97
N VAL A 116 -8.23 12.06 14.44
CA VAL A 116 -7.26 10.96 14.49
C VAL A 116 -7.72 9.76 15.32
N PRO A 117 -8.36 9.90 16.50
CA PRO A 117 -8.91 8.76 17.23
C PRO A 117 -9.92 7.92 16.43
N GLU A 118 -10.67 8.51 15.52
CA GLU A 118 -11.59 7.77 14.63
C GLU A 118 -10.82 6.95 13.61
N VAL A 119 -9.79 7.51 12.99
CA VAL A 119 -8.89 6.77 12.10
C VAL A 119 -8.20 5.62 12.85
N LEU A 120 -7.78 5.84 14.11
CA LEU A 120 -7.22 4.78 14.95
C LEU A 120 -8.24 3.69 15.29
N ALA A 121 -9.51 4.03 15.47
CA ALA A 121 -10.57 3.05 15.68
C ALA A 121 -10.76 2.17 14.44
N ILE A 122 -10.76 2.76 13.24
CA ILE A 122 -10.79 2.03 11.96
C ILE A 122 -9.54 1.16 11.81
N ALA A 123 -8.36 1.66 12.16
CA ALA A 123 -7.11 0.89 12.14
C ALA A 123 -7.15 -0.34 13.08
N ARG A 124 -7.99 -0.33 14.11
CA ARG A 124 -8.18 -1.44 15.07
C ARG A 124 -9.22 -2.47 14.64
N ASN A 125 -10.08 -2.18 13.67
CA ASN A 125 -11.04 -3.15 13.18
C ASN A 125 -10.35 -4.30 12.40
N ASP A 126 -11.12 -5.30 11.98
CA ASP A 126 -10.55 -6.48 11.32
C ASP A 126 -9.88 -6.14 10.00
N LEU A 127 -10.46 -5.24 9.19
CA LEU A 127 -9.88 -4.80 7.92
C LEU A 127 -8.63 -3.94 8.13
N GLY A 128 -8.69 -3.00 9.08
CA GLY A 128 -7.54 -2.15 9.43
C GLY A 128 -6.37 -2.98 9.95
N ARG A 129 -6.62 -3.94 10.84
CA ARG A 129 -5.58 -4.87 11.31
C ARG A 129 -5.03 -5.75 10.22
N LYS A 130 -5.85 -6.14 9.26
CA LYS A 130 -5.45 -7.01 8.15
C LYS A 130 -4.62 -6.26 7.11
N TRP A 131 -4.99 -5.03 6.77
CA TRP A 131 -4.44 -4.36 5.60
C TRP A 131 -3.68 -3.06 5.86
N LEU A 132 -4.04 -2.25 6.88
CA LEU A 132 -3.36 -0.98 7.14
C LEU A 132 -1.96 -1.24 7.70
N LYS A 133 -0.93 -0.85 6.97
CA LYS A 133 0.48 -1.00 7.36
C LYS A 133 0.92 0.14 8.28
N GLN A 134 0.75 1.37 7.82
CA GLN A 134 1.16 2.60 8.52
C GLN A 134 0.41 3.80 7.95
N ILE A 135 0.50 4.93 8.66
CA ILE A 135 -0.04 6.21 8.25
C ILE A 135 1.13 7.19 8.18
N VAL A 136 1.37 7.76 7.01
CA VAL A 136 2.45 8.73 6.82
C VAL A 136 1.87 10.14 6.85
N VAL A 137 2.31 10.95 7.81
CA VAL A 137 2.02 12.39 7.84
C VAL A 137 2.95 13.07 6.87
N GLU A 138 2.44 13.48 5.73
CA GLU A 138 3.19 14.14 4.67
C GLU A 138 3.07 15.66 4.78
N GLY A 139 4.18 16.34 4.98
CA GLY A 139 4.24 17.80 4.99
C GLY A 139 4.71 18.36 3.65
N PHE A 140 4.07 19.43 3.21
CA PHE A 140 4.38 20.11 1.96
C PHE A 140 4.66 21.59 2.18
N ALA A 141 5.43 22.19 1.27
CA ALA A 141 5.75 23.62 1.25
C ALA A 141 5.39 24.23 -0.11
N SER A 142 5.23 25.55 -0.13
CA SER A 142 5.15 26.32 -1.36
C SER A 142 6.56 26.53 -1.96
N PRO A 143 6.68 26.80 -3.28
CA PRO A 143 7.99 26.81 -3.97
C PRO A 143 8.86 28.04 -3.66
N GLU A 144 8.43 28.94 -2.78
CA GLU A 144 9.24 30.10 -2.42
C GLU A 144 10.37 29.69 -1.46
N GLY A 145 11.60 30.07 -1.81
CA GLY A 145 12.81 29.77 -1.06
C GLY A 145 13.56 28.54 -1.58
N ASP A 146 14.61 28.15 -0.86
CA ASP A 146 15.51 27.08 -1.26
C ASP A 146 14.91 25.69 -0.96
N TYR A 147 15.33 24.70 -1.74
CA TYR A 147 14.84 23.32 -1.60
C TYR A 147 15.05 22.76 -0.19
N LEU A 148 16.26 22.90 0.37
CA LEU A 148 16.57 22.36 1.70
C LEU A 148 15.84 23.09 2.82
N TYR A 149 15.65 24.41 2.69
CA TYR A 149 14.80 25.16 3.62
C TYR A 149 13.36 24.63 3.60
N ASN A 150 12.77 24.47 2.43
CA ASN A 150 11.42 23.95 2.28
C ASN A 150 11.29 22.48 2.68
N LEU A 151 12.34 21.67 2.49
CA LEU A 151 12.39 20.30 2.98
C LEU A 151 12.32 20.26 4.51
N ASN A 152 13.13 21.08 5.19
CA ASN A 152 13.08 21.17 6.65
C ASN A 152 11.71 21.69 7.14
N LEU A 153 11.19 22.76 6.53
CA LEU A 153 9.90 23.34 6.89
C LEU A 153 8.75 22.33 6.71
N SER A 154 8.77 21.55 5.62
CA SER A 154 7.77 20.51 5.38
C SER A 154 7.85 19.38 6.40
N LEU A 155 9.05 19.00 6.83
CA LEU A 155 9.25 18.02 7.90
C LEU A 155 8.78 18.57 9.25
N GLU A 156 9.04 19.82 9.58
CA GLU A 156 8.54 20.47 10.80
C GLU A 156 7.02 20.52 10.83
N ARG A 157 6.35 20.72 9.70
CA ARG A 157 4.89 20.67 9.57
C ARG A 157 4.32 19.29 9.89
N SER A 158 4.89 18.24 9.30
CA SER A 158 4.45 16.87 9.60
C SER A 158 4.75 16.47 11.05
N GLN A 159 5.90 16.87 11.59
CA GLN A 159 6.24 16.67 13.00
C GLN A 159 5.28 17.42 13.94
N ARG A 160 4.82 18.64 13.55
CA ARG A 160 3.84 19.42 14.34
C ARG A 160 2.54 18.64 14.56
N VAL A 161 2.07 17.91 13.58
CA VAL A 161 0.88 17.06 13.73
C VAL A 161 1.06 16.05 14.86
N LEU A 162 2.18 15.32 14.90
CA LEU A 162 2.44 14.40 16.02
C LEU A 162 2.58 15.14 17.35
N CYS A 163 3.29 16.27 17.36
CA CYS A 163 3.40 17.09 18.56
C CYS A 163 2.02 17.51 19.10
N THR A 164 1.08 17.85 18.22
CA THR A 164 -0.30 18.19 18.58
C THR A 164 -1.02 16.99 19.21
N LEU A 165 -0.87 15.80 18.66
CA LEU A 165 -1.51 14.58 19.19
C LEU A 165 -0.96 14.16 20.56
N PHE A 166 0.33 14.35 20.79
CA PHE A 166 0.97 14.02 22.08
C PHE A 166 0.92 15.15 23.12
N ALA A 167 0.50 16.36 22.71
CA ALA A 167 0.35 17.48 23.64
C ALA A 167 -0.89 17.31 24.52
N PRO A 168 -0.89 17.89 25.74
CA PRO A 168 -2.10 17.96 26.55
C PRO A 168 -3.26 18.62 25.78
N PRO A 169 -4.49 18.08 25.90
CA PRO A 169 -5.65 18.67 25.26
C PRO A 169 -6.01 20.03 25.88
N TYR A 170 -6.77 20.83 25.18
CA TYR A 170 -7.43 22.00 25.77
C TYR A 170 -8.46 21.56 26.82
N SER A 171 -8.86 22.48 27.72
CA SER A 171 -9.72 22.17 28.85
C SER A 171 -11.10 21.59 28.49
N ASP A 172 -11.54 21.82 27.27
CA ASP A 172 -12.84 21.41 26.71
C ASP A 172 -12.75 20.15 25.84
N GLU A 173 -11.54 19.59 25.67
CA GLU A 173 -11.30 18.43 24.81
C GLU A 173 -11.13 17.12 25.61
N LYS A 174 -11.51 16.02 24.98
CA LYS A 174 -11.23 14.69 25.49
C LYS A 174 -9.79 14.33 25.22
N SER A 175 -9.05 13.93 26.26
CA SER A 175 -7.70 13.39 26.11
C SER A 175 -7.72 12.08 25.31
N MET A 176 -6.72 11.89 24.47
CA MET A 176 -6.41 10.57 23.92
C MET A 176 -5.98 9.63 25.04
N THR A 177 -6.42 8.40 24.99
CA THR A 177 -6.03 7.38 25.94
C THR A 177 -4.56 6.97 25.74
N PRO A 178 -3.86 6.45 26.78
CA PRO A 178 -2.51 5.93 26.61
C PRO A 178 -2.38 4.90 25.49
N ALA A 179 -3.40 4.05 25.30
CA ALA A 179 -3.42 3.06 24.23
C ALA A 179 -3.53 3.68 22.83
N GLU A 180 -4.26 4.77 22.70
CA GLU A 180 -4.35 5.54 21.42
C GLU A 180 -3.02 6.24 21.13
N LEU A 181 -2.35 6.81 22.14
CA LEU A 181 -1.04 7.42 21.96
C LEU A 181 0.03 6.40 21.57
N GLU A 182 0.01 5.19 22.17
CA GLU A 182 0.88 4.09 21.76
C GLU A 182 0.60 3.67 20.31
N GLN A 183 -0.66 3.62 19.91
CA GLN A 183 -1.04 3.31 18.56
C GLN A 183 -0.59 4.39 17.56
N VAL A 184 -0.67 5.68 17.92
CA VAL A 184 -0.08 6.76 17.11
C VAL A 184 1.41 6.55 16.94
N ARG A 185 2.16 6.27 18.02
CA ARG A 185 3.60 5.98 17.96
C ARG A 185 3.92 4.83 17.00
N ASP A 186 3.12 3.78 17.02
CA ASP A 186 3.39 2.54 16.28
C ASP A 186 2.94 2.60 14.81
N LEU A 187 1.92 3.41 14.50
CA LEU A 187 1.35 3.49 13.15
C LEU A 187 1.78 4.73 12.36
N PHE A 188 2.11 5.84 13.04
CA PHE A 188 2.36 7.10 12.36
C PHE A 188 3.84 7.32 12.08
N LEU A 189 4.14 7.65 10.83
CA LEU A 189 5.44 8.14 10.39
C LEU A 189 5.32 9.59 9.93
N VAL A 190 6.44 10.29 9.86
CA VAL A 190 6.48 11.67 9.35
C VAL A 190 7.41 11.76 8.15
N GLY A 191 7.00 12.54 7.15
CA GLY A 191 7.77 12.81 5.95
C GLY A 191 7.68 14.27 5.53
N GLY A 192 8.80 14.85 5.10
CA GLY A 192 8.86 16.17 4.48
C GLY A 192 9.08 16.03 2.98
N TYR A 193 8.26 16.69 2.18
CA TYR A 193 8.27 16.57 0.71
C TYR A 193 8.67 17.87 0.01
N SER A 194 9.09 18.91 0.77
CA SER A 194 9.44 20.21 0.20
C SER A 194 8.30 20.74 -0.68
N PHE A 195 8.61 21.22 -1.87
CA PHE A 195 7.65 21.65 -2.88
C PHE A 195 7.46 20.64 -4.03
N ASN A 196 7.75 19.35 -3.79
CA ASN A 196 7.67 18.31 -4.84
C ASN A 196 6.24 18.00 -5.30
N ALA A 197 5.24 18.40 -4.53
CA ALA A 197 3.81 18.26 -4.89
C ALA A 197 3.05 19.56 -4.69
N THR A 198 3.48 20.62 -5.38
CA THR A 198 2.85 21.95 -5.31
C THR A 198 1.44 21.93 -5.91
N LYS A 199 0.53 22.64 -5.25
CA LYS A 199 -0.80 22.96 -5.77
C LYS A 199 -0.80 24.43 -6.16
N TYR A 200 -1.03 24.74 -7.44
CA TYR A 200 -1.17 26.09 -7.94
C TYR A 200 -2.61 26.43 -8.21
N ASP A 201 -3.12 27.44 -7.52
CA ASP A 201 -4.44 27.99 -7.81
C ASP A 201 -4.32 29.11 -8.85
N ALA A 202 -4.86 28.88 -10.05
CA ALA A 202 -4.83 29.84 -11.15
C ALA A 202 -5.74 31.05 -10.91
N ALA A 203 -6.78 30.92 -10.10
CA ALA A 203 -7.72 32.01 -9.79
C ALA A 203 -7.08 33.05 -8.86
N THR A 204 -6.40 32.59 -7.84
CA THR A 204 -5.69 33.46 -6.86
C THR A 204 -4.23 33.72 -7.24
N ARG A 205 -3.72 33.04 -8.28
CA ARG A 205 -2.29 33.03 -8.68
C ARG A 205 -1.36 32.72 -7.52
N SER A 206 -1.76 31.78 -6.67
CA SER A 206 -1.08 31.46 -5.42
C SER A 206 -0.71 29.99 -5.33
N TYR A 207 0.32 29.67 -4.52
CA TYR A 207 0.69 28.34 -4.09
C TYR A 207 0.25 28.06 -2.65
N ASP A 208 -0.74 28.80 -2.16
CA ASP A 208 -1.17 28.72 -0.77
C ASP A 208 -1.60 27.30 -0.39
N GLU A 209 -2.36 26.62 -1.24
CA GLU A 209 -2.77 25.23 -1.03
C GLU A 209 -1.59 24.23 -0.95
N SER A 210 -0.38 24.63 -1.33
CA SER A 210 0.82 23.79 -1.18
C SER A 210 1.30 23.72 0.26
N ARG A 211 0.91 24.65 1.14
CA ARG A 211 1.34 24.72 2.55
C ARG A 211 0.42 23.90 3.44
N ARG A 212 0.49 22.60 3.32
CA ARG A 212 -0.46 21.67 3.94
C ARG A 212 0.23 20.45 4.53
N VAL A 213 -0.55 19.66 5.26
CA VAL A 213 -0.25 18.27 5.60
C VAL A 213 -1.35 17.37 5.08
N GLU A 214 -0.96 16.16 4.71
CA GLU A 214 -1.85 15.08 4.30
C GLU A 214 -1.52 13.84 5.13
N LEU A 215 -2.51 12.96 5.37
CA LEU A 215 -2.26 11.64 5.94
C LEU A 215 -2.38 10.60 4.83
N ARG A 216 -1.27 9.96 4.48
CA ARG A 216 -1.26 8.86 3.52
C ARG A 216 -1.45 7.54 4.25
N LEU A 217 -2.43 6.78 3.83
CA LEU A 217 -2.67 5.42 4.30
C LEU A 217 -1.81 4.46 3.45
N GLU A 218 -0.95 3.71 4.08
CA GLU A 218 -0.18 2.67 3.40
C GLU A 218 -0.71 1.29 3.77
N PHE A 219 -0.91 0.45 2.76
CA PHE A 219 -1.49 -0.87 2.92
C PHE A 219 -0.47 -1.98 2.68
N LEU A 220 -0.60 -3.07 3.44
CA LEU A 220 0.20 -4.28 3.26
C LEU A 220 -0.02 -4.90 1.88
N GLY A 221 1.06 -5.37 1.26
CA GLY A 221 1.00 -6.20 0.07
C GLY A 221 0.48 -7.61 0.38
N ILE A 222 0.12 -8.37 -0.68
CA ILE A 222 -0.25 -9.77 -0.53
C ILE A 222 0.97 -10.55 -0.03
N GLY A 223 0.79 -11.30 1.06
CA GLY A 223 1.89 -12.03 1.71
C GLY A 223 2.87 -11.17 2.52
N GLU A 224 2.66 -9.84 2.58
CA GLU A 224 3.44 -8.97 3.43
C GLU A 224 2.94 -9.05 4.88
N ALA A 225 3.85 -9.29 5.82
CA ALA A 225 3.55 -9.26 7.24
C ALA A 225 3.85 -7.87 7.81
N ARG A 226 3.02 -7.43 8.77
CA ARG A 226 3.31 -6.20 9.51
C ARG A 226 4.60 -6.38 10.32
N PRO A 227 5.53 -5.40 10.28
CA PRO A 227 6.71 -5.44 11.15
C PRO A 227 6.28 -5.56 12.61
N PRO A 228 6.98 -6.35 13.42
CA PRO A 228 6.69 -6.42 14.84
C PRO A 228 6.86 -5.04 15.48
N ALA A 229 5.91 -4.64 16.34
CA ALA A 229 6.04 -3.39 17.09
C ALA A 229 7.32 -3.45 17.94
N PRO A 230 8.11 -2.37 17.97
CA PRO A 230 9.30 -2.33 18.81
C PRO A 230 8.89 -2.48 20.28
N VAL A 231 9.63 -3.29 21.03
CA VAL A 231 9.43 -3.44 22.48
C VAL A 231 9.98 -2.18 23.15
N LEU A 232 9.13 -1.16 23.29
CA LEU A 232 9.46 0.10 23.95
C LEU A 232 8.75 0.17 25.29
N ALA A 233 9.35 0.90 26.26
CA ALA A 233 8.68 1.21 27.50
C ALA A 233 7.41 2.01 27.24
N SER A 234 6.26 1.56 27.74
CA SER A 234 4.99 2.24 27.59
C SER A 234 5.00 3.61 28.29
N GLY A 235 4.37 4.61 27.68
CA GLY A 235 4.04 5.90 28.29
C GLY A 235 5.12 6.98 28.28
N ASN A 236 6.35 6.76 27.77
CA ASN A 236 7.34 7.83 27.62
C ASN A 236 7.43 8.29 26.16
N PHE A 237 6.60 9.27 25.79
CA PHE A 237 6.58 9.84 24.43
C PHE A 237 7.53 11.04 24.27
N GLY A 238 8.19 11.48 25.34
CA GLY A 238 9.07 12.65 25.33
C GLY A 238 8.30 13.98 25.23
N LYS A 239 9.02 15.03 24.84
CA LYS A 239 8.47 16.35 24.61
C LYS A 239 8.68 16.76 23.15
N CYS A 240 7.73 17.54 22.61
CA CYS A 240 7.86 18.11 21.28
C CYS A 240 9.15 18.96 21.20
N ALA A 241 10.00 18.67 20.20
CA ALA A 241 11.24 19.39 19.97
C ALA A 241 11.03 20.72 19.24
N LEU A 242 9.88 20.89 18.58
CA LEU A 242 9.55 22.12 17.86
C LEU A 242 9.27 23.26 18.85
N ARG A 243 9.88 24.42 18.62
CA ARG A 243 9.61 25.62 19.38
C ARG A 243 8.17 26.08 19.09
N GLY A 244 7.44 26.43 20.15
CA GLY A 244 6.06 26.92 20.06
C GLY A 244 5.96 28.32 19.49
#